data_f150ef152e40735524d8442575b93a5f
#
_entry.id   f150ef152e40735524d8442575b93a5f
#
_cell.length_a   1.000
_cell.length_b   1.000
_cell.length_c   1.000
_cell.angle_alpha   90.00
_cell.angle_beta   90.00
_cell.angle_gamma   90.00
#
_symmetry.space_group_name_H-M   'P 1'
#
loop_
_entity.id
_entity.type
_entity.pdbx_description
1 polymer ?
#
loop_
_entity_poly.entity_id
_entity_poly.type
_entity_poly.pdbx_seq_one_letter_code
_entity_poly.pdbx_strand_id
1 'polypeptide(L)'
;NINLVTPSHYIPLIREGLIMAKRKGLIIPIVYNTSGYDKVNSLKLLDGLIDIYLPDFKYYDKELNKYSNVNNYFEITSEALKEMYRQVGKPVIKKGIMKRGVIVRHLVLPSHIEDSKKVIKYLFDNYGNNIYLSIMNQYTPIRRCKYLELNNTVSEEEYDEIMAIKPLFLINDYQ
;
A
#
# COMPACT_ATOMS: atom_id res chain seq x y z
N ASN A 1 13.49 8.53 -8.83
CA ASN A 1 13.47 7.29 -8.02
C ASN A 1 13.65 6.05 -8.90
N ILE A 2 13.96 4.92 -8.27
CA ILE A 2 13.84 3.58 -8.86
C ILE A 2 12.62 2.94 -8.23
N ASN A 3 11.64 2.57 -9.04
CA ASN A 3 10.40 1.92 -8.59
C ASN A 3 10.50 0.41 -8.85
N LEU A 4 10.62 -0.37 -7.78
CA LEU A 4 10.63 -1.83 -7.82
C LEU A 4 9.17 -2.31 -7.75
N VAL A 5 8.61 -2.69 -8.89
CA VAL A 5 7.21 -3.12 -8.99
C VAL A 5 7.11 -4.62 -8.79
N THR A 6 6.28 -5.04 -7.82
CA THR A 6 6.05 -6.45 -7.44
C THR A 6 7.34 -7.24 -7.18
N PRO A 7 8.26 -6.72 -6.35
CA PRO A 7 9.61 -7.26 -6.21
C PRO A 7 9.71 -8.47 -5.28
N SER A 8 8.62 -8.88 -4.63
CA SER A 8 8.58 -9.86 -3.52
C SER A 8 9.25 -11.21 -3.85
N HIS A 9 9.21 -11.63 -5.12
CA HIS A 9 9.81 -12.89 -5.56
C HIS A 9 11.33 -12.85 -5.73
N TYR A 10 11.93 -11.64 -5.79
CA TYR A 10 13.33 -11.42 -6.12
C TYR A 10 14.11 -10.72 -5.01
N ILE A 11 13.57 -10.66 -3.79
CA ILE A 11 14.16 -9.91 -2.67
C ILE A 11 15.65 -10.21 -2.44
N PRO A 12 16.15 -11.48 -2.43
CA PRO A 12 17.58 -11.73 -2.25
C PRO A 12 18.45 -11.09 -3.34
N LEU A 13 18.06 -11.21 -4.61
CA LEU A 13 18.79 -10.63 -5.74
C LEU A 13 18.72 -9.11 -5.74
N ILE A 14 17.54 -8.55 -5.44
CA ILE A 14 17.35 -7.10 -5.30
C ILE A 14 18.25 -6.54 -4.20
N ARG A 15 18.33 -7.22 -3.06
CA ARG A 15 19.19 -6.83 -1.96
C ARG A 15 20.65 -6.72 -2.40
N GLU A 16 21.18 -7.74 -3.05
CA GLU A 16 22.55 -7.75 -3.56
C GLU A 16 22.76 -6.61 -4.57
N GLY A 17 21.86 -6.47 -5.53
CA GLY A 17 21.92 -5.40 -6.54
C GLY A 17 21.89 -4.01 -5.93
N LEU A 18 21.04 -3.75 -4.94
CA LEU A 18 20.95 -2.46 -4.26
C LEU A 18 22.21 -2.16 -3.42
N ILE A 19 22.78 -3.16 -2.73
CA ILE A 19 24.03 -3.01 -1.99
C ILE A 19 25.16 -2.61 -2.96
N MET A 20 25.27 -3.30 -4.09
CA MET A 20 26.29 -2.98 -5.11
C MET A 20 26.07 -1.58 -5.70
N ALA A 21 24.83 -1.22 -6.02
CA ALA A 21 24.50 0.08 -6.60
C ALA A 21 24.79 1.23 -5.60
N LYS A 22 24.41 1.07 -4.34
CA LYS A 22 24.69 2.07 -3.28
C LYS A 22 26.19 2.24 -3.05
N ARG A 23 26.98 1.16 -3.09
CA ARG A 23 28.45 1.22 -3.03
C ARG A 23 29.06 1.98 -4.22
N LYS A 24 28.42 1.97 -5.38
CA LYS A 24 28.81 2.71 -6.59
C LYS A 24 28.23 4.12 -6.67
N GLY A 25 27.61 4.62 -5.58
CA GLY A 25 27.12 6.00 -5.49
C GLY A 25 25.66 6.22 -5.86
N LEU A 26 24.82 5.18 -5.85
CA LEU A 26 23.38 5.36 -6.02
C LEU A 26 22.78 6.14 -4.85
N ILE A 27 22.22 7.32 -5.13
CA ILE A 27 21.65 8.26 -4.14
C ILE A 27 20.16 8.55 -4.37
N ILE A 28 19.61 8.14 -5.51
CA ILE A 28 18.18 8.38 -5.79
C ILE A 28 17.31 7.43 -4.96
N PRO A 29 16.12 7.87 -4.49
CA PRO A 29 15.27 7.05 -3.65
C PRO A 29 14.82 5.75 -4.31
N ILE A 30 14.79 4.69 -3.54
CA ILE A 30 14.29 3.37 -3.94
C ILE A 30 12.87 3.21 -3.39
N VAL A 31 11.91 2.94 -4.29
CA VAL A 31 10.52 2.67 -3.97
C VAL A 31 10.25 1.18 -4.08
N TYR A 32 9.71 0.58 -3.03
CA TYR A 32 9.24 -0.81 -3.00
C TYR A 32 7.72 -0.83 -3.16
N ASN A 33 7.23 -1.15 -4.36
CA ASN A 33 5.83 -1.13 -4.74
C ASN A 33 5.28 -2.57 -4.74
N THR A 34 4.36 -2.86 -3.83
CA THR A 34 3.91 -4.22 -3.53
C THR A 34 2.39 -4.29 -3.31
N SER A 35 1.84 -5.51 -3.45
CA SER A 35 0.46 -5.83 -3.06
C SER A 35 0.21 -5.80 -1.55
N GLY A 36 1.25 -5.56 -0.73
CA GLY A 36 1.18 -5.57 0.73
C GLY A 36 1.28 -6.97 1.35
N TYR A 37 1.04 -8.03 0.60
CA TYR A 37 1.07 -9.41 1.09
C TYR A 37 2.49 -9.97 1.11
N ASP A 38 3.35 -9.40 1.97
CA ASP A 38 4.77 -9.73 2.07
C ASP A 38 5.10 -10.42 3.41
N LYS A 39 6.06 -11.33 3.38
CA LYS A 39 6.60 -11.94 4.60
C LYS A 39 7.52 -10.97 5.30
N VAL A 40 7.30 -10.74 6.60
CA VAL A 40 8.12 -9.87 7.46
C VAL A 40 9.62 -10.23 7.36
N ASN A 41 9.96 -11.52 7.40
CA ASN A 41 11.36 -11.95 7.32
C ASN A 41 12.01 -11.59 5.97
N SER A 42 11.24 -11.58 4.89
CA SER A 42 11.73 -11.14 3.58
C SER A 42 11.96 -9.63 3.55
N LEU A 43 11.04 -8.84 4.13
CA LEU A 43 11.19 -7.39 4.22
C LEU A 43 12.40 -6.99 5.07
N LYS A 44 12.70 -7.71 6.16
CA LYS A 44 13.89 -7.46 7.00
C LYS A 44 15.20 -7.55 6.22
N LEU A 45 15.28 -8.33 5.15
CA LEU A 45 16.47 -8.40 4.29
C LEU A 45 16.74 -7.09 3.54
N LEU A 46 15.74 -6.22 3.42
CA LEU A 46 15.80 -4.94 2.72
C LEU A 46 16.01 -3.74 3.67
N ASP A 47 16.20 -3.97 4.96
CA ASP A 47 16.38 -2.91 5.95
C ASP A 47 17.57 -2.01 5.58
N GLY A 48 17.36 -0.69 5.56
CA GLY A 48 18.33 0.31 5.13
C GLY A 48 18.56 0.43 3.62
N LEU A 49 17.85 -0.37 2.80
CA LEU A 49 17.98 -0.34 1.34
C LEU A 49 16.83 0.37 0.64
N ILE A 50 15.64 0.33 1.23
CA ILE A 50 14.43 0.96 0.70
C ILE A 50 14.22 2.31 1.37
N ASP A 51 13.83 3.30 0.57
CA ASP A 51 13.52 4.64 1.06
C ASP A 51 12.01 4.87 1.19
N ILE A 52 11.22 4.34 0.27
CA ILE A 52 9.77 4.52 0.25
C ILE A 52 9.11 3.16 0.06
N TYR A 53 8.21 2.80 0.95
CA TYR A 53 7.30 1.67 0.77
C TYR A 53 5.96 2.15 0.20
N LEU A 54 5.47 1.44 -0.82
CA LEU A 54 4.20 1.71 -1.50
C LEU A 54 3.34 0.43 -1.52
N PRO A 55 2.85 -0.03 -0.36
CA PRO A 55 2.01 -1.21 -0.27
C PRO A 55 0.55 -0.91 -0.63
N ASP A 56 -0.13 -1.90 -1.22
CA ASP A 56 -1.58 -1.95 -1.21
C ASP A 56 -2.08 -2.45 0.15
N PHE A 57 -3.16 -1.88 0.66
CA PHE A 57 -3.94 -2.42 1.76
C PHE A 57 -5.38 -2.59 1.30
N LYS A 58 -5.74 -3.82 0.88
CA LYS A 58 -6.93 -4.06 0.05
C LYS A 58 -8.20 -4.29 0.87
N TYR A 59 -8.12 -5.10 1.93
CA TYR A 59 -9.28 -5.57 2.69
C TYR A 59 -9.00 -5.58 4.19
N TYR A 60 -10.05 -5.34 4.96
CA TYR A 60 -10.10 -5.58 6.40
C TYR A 60 -10.79 -6.89 6.71
N ASP A 61 -11.95 -7.14 6.09
CA ASP A 61 -12.78 -8.29 6.36
C ASP A 61 -12.27 -9.57 5.66
N LYS A 62 -12.26 -10.68 6.40
CA LYS A 62 -11.79 -12.00 5.90
C LYS A 62 -12.59 -12.51 4.71
N GLU A 63 -13.86 -12.13 4.61
CA GLU A 63 -14.74 -12.54 3.52
C GLU A 63 -14.26 -12.02 2.15
N LEU A 64 -13.54 -10.89 2.12
CA LEU A 64 -13.00 -10.32 0.90
C LEU A 64 -11.69 -10.96 0.44
N ASN A 65 -11.10 -11.79 1.28
CA ASN A 65 -9.89 -12.57 0.95
C ASN A 65 -10.07 -13.43 -0.31
N LYS A 66 -11.32 -13.84 -0.59
CA LYS A 66 -11.70 -14.59 -1.79
C LYS A 66 -11.31 -13.87 -3.10
N TYR A 67 -11.28 -12.52 -3.11
CA TYR A 67 -10.93 -11.75 -4.31
C TYR A 67 -9.43 -11.79 -4.65
N SER A 68 -8.59 -12.06 -3.66
CA SER A 68 -7.14 -12.24 -3.85
C SER A 68 -6.71 -13.70 -3.73
N ASN A 69 -7.66 -14.63 -3.53
CA ASN A 69 -7.40 -16.06 -3.35
C ASN A 69 -6.37 -16.35 -2.23
N VAL A 70 -6.50 -15.67 -1.11
CA VAL A 70 -5.69 -15.83 0.10
C VAL A 70 -6.60 -16.01 1.31
N ASN A 71 -6.09 -16.49 2.45
CA ASN A 71 -6.93 -16.76 3.63
C ASN A 71 -6.75 -15.74 4.77
N ASN A 72 -5.69 -14.95 4.76
CA ASN A 72 -5.28 -14.12 5.89
C ASN A 72 -4.62 -12.82 5.42
N TYR A 73 -5.29 -12.14 4.47
CA TYR A 73 -4.74 -10.94 3.84
C TYR A 73 -4.47 -9.83 4.88
N PHE A 74 -5.47 -9.53 5.71
CA PHE A 74 -5.38 -8.47 6.72
C PHE A 74 -4.21 -8.71 7.69
N GLU A 75 -4.11 -9.91 8.25
CA GLU A 75 -3.09 -10.25 9.24
C GLU A 75 -1.68 -10.12 8.65
N ILE A 76 -1.47 -10.69 7.46
CA ILE A 76 -0.15 -10.65 6.79
C ILE A 76 0.21 -9.21 6.38
N THR A 77 -0.74 -8.48 5.80
CA THR A 77 -0.49 -7.12 5.32
C THR A 77 -0.26 -6.15 6.49
N SER A 78 -0.97 -6.33 7.60
CA SER A 78 -0.78 -5.53 8.82
C SER A 78 0.62 -5.70 9.41
N GLU A 79 1.11 -6.92 9.53
CA GLU A 79 2.47 -7.19 10.02
C GLU A 79 3.54 -6.71 9.03
N ALA A 80 3.31 -6.87 7.74
CA ALA A 80 4.20 -6.35 6.70
C ALA A 80 4.28 -4.82 6.75
N LEU A 81 3.14 -4.14 6.86
CA LEU A 81 3.08 -2.67 6.96
C LEU A 81 3.79 -2.16 8.22
N LYS A 82 3.63 -2.85 9.34
CA LYS A 82 4.33 -2.53 10.59
C LYS A 82 5.85 -2.61 10.42
N GLU A 83 6.34 -3.64 9.75
CA GLU A 83 7.77 -3.78 9.45
C GLU A 83 8.24 -2.70 8.45
N MET A 84 7.49 -2.41 7.40
CA MET A 84 7.79 -1.34 6.44
C MET A 84 7.92 0.00 7.16
N TYR A 85 6.95 0.33 8.03
CA TYR A 85 6.99 1.56 8.81
C TYR A 85 8.15 1.58 9.81
N ARG A 86 8.48 0.46 10.45
CA ARG A 86 9.65 0.36 11.33
C ARG A 86 10.95 0.74 10.57
N GLN A 87 11.09 0.33 9.33
CA GLN A 87 12.30 0.56 8.53
C GLN A 87 12.46 2.02 8.10
N VAL A 88 11.39 2.65 7.65
CA VAL A 88 11.49 4.00 7.05
C VAL A 88 10.96 5.12 7.96
N GLY A 89 10.10 4.80 8.93
CA GLY A 89 9.56 5.77 9.88
C GLY A 89 8.64 6.82 9.24
N LYS A 90 8.59 7.99 9.87
CA LYS A 90 7.75 9.13 9.45
C LYS A 90 8.17 9.66 8.07
N PRO A 91 7.21 10.22 7.33
CA PRO A 91 7.48 10.80 6.01
C PRO A 91 8.51 11.93 6.07
N VAL A 92 9.45 11.90 5.13
CA VAL A 92 10.41 13.00 4.91
C VAL A 92 10.15 13.59 3.53
N ILE A 93 9.63 14.81 3.51
CA ILE A 93 9.34 15.58 2.29
C ILE A 93 10.43 16.65 2.10
N LYS A 94 11.04 16.70 0.92
CA LYS A 94 11.97 17.78 0.52
C LYS A 94 11.54 18.39 -0.79
N LYS A 95 11.28 19.69 -0.79
CA LYS A 95 10.79 20.45 -1.97
C LYS A 95 9.55 19.81 -2.62
N GLY A 96 8.55 19.41 -1.80
CA GLY A 96 7.32 18.80 -2.27
C GLY A 96 7.44 17.32 -2.71
N ILE A 97 8.64 16.70 -2.61
CA ILE A 97 8.86 15.33 -3.05
C ILE A 97 9.20 14.46 -1.83
N MET A 98 8.48 13.35 -1.68
CA MET A 98 8.79 12.36 -0.65
C MET A 98 10.16 11.73 -0.91
N LYS A 99 10.99 11.71 0.12
CA LYS A 99 12.32 11.10 0.12
C LYS A 99 12.38 9.83 0.94
N ARG A 100 11.50 9.69 1.92
CA ARG A 100 11.42 8.53 2.81
C ARG A 100 10.01 8.45 3.40
N GLY A 101 9.51 7.25 3.64
CA GLY A 101 8.22 7.04 4.30
C GLY A 101 7.41 5.91 3.70
N VAL A 102 6.15 5.83 4.13
CA VAL A 102 5.18 4.85 3.63
C VAL A 102 4.00 5.59 2.98
N ILE A 103 3.61 5.15 1.80
CA ILE A 103 2.37 5.56 1.11
C ILE A 103 1.54 4.30 0.93
N VAL A 104 0.49 4.15 1.72
CA VAL A 104 -0.45 3.03 1.57
C VAL A 104 -1.44 3.37 0.47
N ARG A 105 -1.66 2.44 -0.45
CA ARG A 105 -2.72 2.54 -1.46
C ARG A 105 -3.90 1.67 -1.05
N HIS A 106 -5.09 2.24 -1.12
CA HIS A 106 -6.34 1.53 -0.93
C HIS A 106 -7.24 1.71 -2.15
N LEU A 107 -7.53 0.62 -2.85
CA LEU A 107 -8.47 0.62 -3.97
C LEU A 107 -9.86 0.31 -3.43
N VAL A 108 -10.76 1.27 -3.52
CA VAL A 108 -12.16 1.09 -3.17
C VAL A 108 -12.80 0.09 -4.13
N LEU A 109 -13.51 -0.88 -3.61
CA LEU A 109 -14.25 -1.85 -4.41
C LEU A 109 -15.75 -1.53 -4.37
N PRO A 110 -16.46 -1.71 -5.49
CA PRO A 110 -17.91 -1.49 -5.53
C PRO A 110 -18.63 -2.39 -4.54
N SER A 111 -19.64 -1.88 -3.85
CA SER A 111 -20.45 -2.55 -2.82
C SER A 111 -19.68 -2.95 -1.55
N HIS A 112 -18.44 -2.43 -1.35
CA HIS A 112 -17.61 -2.75 -0.17
C HIS A 112 -17.12 -1.51 0.58
N ILE A 113 -17.95 -0.48 0.63
CA ILE A 113 -17.62 0.81 1.27
C ILE A 113 -17.35 0.65 2.77
N GLU A 114 -18.14 -0.18 3.45
CA GLU A 114 -17.95 -0.43 4.89
C GLU A 114 -16.60 -1.10 5.21
N ASP A 115 -16.12 -1.99 4.34
CA ASP A 115 -14.78 -2.56 4.48
C ASP A 115 -13.69 -1.50 4.26
N SER A 116 -13.86 -0.65 3.26
CA SER A 116 -12.96 0.50 3.01
C SER A 116 -12.89 1.45 4.22
N LYS A 117 -14.02 1.73 4.86
CA LYS A 117 -14.05 2.53 6.10
C LYS A 117 -13.27 1.87 7.24
N LYS A 118 -13.38 0.54 7.39
CA LYS A 118 -12.63 -0.22 8.39
C LYS A 118 -11.12 -0.18 8.10
N VAL A 119 -10.70 -0.31 6.83
CA VAL A 119 -9.30 -0.17 6.41
C VAL A 119 -8.78 1.22 6.80
N ILE A 120 -9.50 2.27 6.42
CA ILE A 120 -9.12 3.66 6.69
C ILE A 120 -8.99 3.89 8.19
N LYS A 121 -9.99 3.48 8.95
CA LYS A 121 -9.98 3.60 10.40
C LYS A 121 -8.80 2.86 11.04
N TYR A 122 -8.54 1.61 10.63
CA TYR A 122 -7.41 0.82 11.13
C TYR A 122 -6.08 1.53 10.87
N LEU A 123 -5.87 2.04 9.67
CA LEU A 123 -4.64 2.76 9.30
C LEU A 123 -4.48 4.04 10.14
N PHE A 124 -5.56 4.77 10.36
CA PHE A 124 -5.53 5.97 11.19
C PHE A 124 -5.24 5.66 12.66
N ASP A 125 -5.93 4.71 13.25
CA ASP A 125 -5.77 4.34 14.65
C ASP A 125 -4.33 3.88 14.97
N ASN A 126 -3.64 3.24 13.99
CA ASN A 126 -2.30 2.71 14.20
C ASN A 126 -1.16 3.65 13.77
N TYR A 127 -1.38 4.49 12.78
CA TYR A 127 -0.30 5.30 12.20
C TYR A 127 -0.59 6.81 12.19
N GLY A 128 -1.86 7.24 12.28
CA GLY A 128 -2.25 8.64 12.20
C GLY A 128 -1.63 9.32 10.97
N ASN A 129 -1.06 10.50 11.17
CA ASN A 129 -0.38 11.26 10.12
C ASN A 129 1.10 10.85 9.89
N ASN A 130 1.50 9.66 10.34
CA ASN A 130 2.87 9.16 10.13
C ASN A 130 3.02 8.33 8.86
N ILE A 131 1.96 8.13 8.11
CA ILE A 131 1.96 7.53 6.76
C ILE A 131 1.09 8.40 5.83
N TYR A 132 1.27 8.24 4.53
CA TYR A 132 0.33 8.76 3.53
C TYR A 132 -0.64 7.67 3.12
N LEU A 133 -1.89 8.07 2.83
CA LEU A 133 -2.92 7.18 2.30
C LEU A 133 -3.40 7.71 0.96
N SER A 134 -3.34 6.86 -0.07
CA SER A 134 -3.90 7.11 -1.40
C SER A 134 -5.15 6.25 -1.56
N ILE A 135 -6.31 6.89 -1.56
CA ILE A 135 -7.60 6.24 -1.79
C ILE A 135 -7.91 6.35 -3.27
N MET A 136 -8.16 5.22 -3.93
CA MET A 136 -8.34 5.13 -5.37
C MET A 136 -9.74 4.61 -5.70
N ASN A 137 -10.47 5.32 -6.59
CA ASN A 137 -11.80 4.92 -7.09
C ASN A 137 -11.74 4.32 -8.50
N GLN A 138 -10.54 4.07 -9.00
CA GLN A 138 -10.31 3.67 -10.40
C GLN A 138 -10.55 2.18 -10.68
N TYR A 139 -11.31 1.47 -9.81
CA TYR A 139 -11.64 0.10 -10.06
C TYR A 139 -12.49 -0.02 -11.33
N THR A 140 -12.00 -0.81 -12.29
CA THR A 140 -12.71 -1.12 -13.53
C THR A 140 -12.59 -2.62 -13.81
N PRO A 141 -13.70 -3.34 -14.00
CA PRO A 141 -13.66 -4.76 -14.34
C PRO A 141 -13.07 -4.95 -15.73
N ILE A 142 -11.92 -5.63 -15.83
CA ILE A 142 -11.28 -5.93 -17.14
C ILE A 142 -12.06 -6.99 -17.90
N ARG A 143 -12.67 -7.92 -17.18
CA ARG A 143 -13.51 -8.99 -17.73
C ARG A 143 -14.56 -9.40 -16.69
N ARG A 144 -15.66 -9.95 -17.17
CA ARG A 144 -16.71 -10.47 -16.29
C ARG A 144 -16.17 -11.59 -15.40
N CYS A 145 -16.42 -11.49 -14.11
CA CYS A 145 -16.00 -12.49 -13.12
C CYS A 145 -17.23 -13.08 -12.40
N LYS A 146 -17.00 -14.16 -11.63
CA LYS A 146 -18.05 -14.86 -10.86
C LYS A 146 -18.63 -14.03 -9.70
N TYR A 147 -17.95 -13.00 -9.28
CA TYR A 147 -18.38 -12.09 -8.23
C TYR A 147 -19.15 -10.94 -8.87
N LEU A 148 -20.48 -10.97 -8.74
CA LEU A 148 -21.36 -10.06 -9.48
C LEU A 148 -21.11 -8.59 -9.13
N GLU A 149 -20.86 -8.31 -7.86
CA GLU A 149 -20.53 -6.99 -7.33
C GLU A 149 -19.30 -6.38 -7.99
N LEU A 150 -18.30 -7.19 -8.31
CA LEU A 150 -17.06 -6.75 -8.97
C LEU A 150 -17.18 -6.57 -10.50
N ASN A 151 -18.36 -6.77 -11.07
CA ASN A 151 -18.60 -6.48 -12.49
C ASN A 151 -19.08 -5.03 -12.72
N ASN A 152 -19.14 -4.22 -11.67
CA ASN A 152 -19.49 -2.82 -11.68
C ASN A 152 -18.27 -1.95 -11.34
N THR A 153 -18.37 -0.65 -11.60
CA THR A 153 -17.44 0.37 -11.08
C THR A 153 -17.97 0.91 -9.75
N VAL A 154 -17.12 1.58 -8.99
CA VAL A 154 -17.53 2.33 -7.80
C VAL A 154 -18.38 3.52 -8.25
N SER A 155 -19.52 3.78 -7.61
CA SER A 155 -20.36 4.94 -7.91
C SER A 155 -19.77 6.23 -7.28
N GLU A 156 -20.23 7.38 -7.77
CA GLU A 156 -19.83 8.67 -7.19
C GLU A 156 -20.27 8.77 -5.73
N GLU A 157 -21.50 8.33 -5.41
CA GLU A 157 -22.03 8.33 -4.05
C GLU A 157 -21.18 7.45 -3.12
N GLU A 158 -20.81 6.24 -3.56
CA GLU A 158 -19.94 5.34 -2.81
C GLU A 158 -18.57 5.98 -2.52
N TYR A 159 -18.00 6.66 -3.51
CA TYR A 159 -16.70 7.31 -3.35
C TYR A 159 -16.79 8.55 -2.44
N ASP A 160 -17.83 9.37 -2.60
CA ASP A 160 -18.06 10.56 -1.78
C ASP A 160 -18.24 10.19 -0.30
N GLU A 161 -18.90 9.06 -0.01
CA GLU A 161 -19.04 8.54 1.34
C GLU A 161 -17.68 8.17 1.98
N ILE A 162 -16.77 7.63 1.20
CA ILE A 162 -15.38 7.38 1.65
C ILE A 162 -14.63 8.69 1.84
N MET A 163 -14.80 9.64 0.91
CA MET A 163 -14.09 10.91 0.97
C MET A 163 -14.58 11.81 2.11
N ALA A 164 -15.81 11.64 2.59
CA ALA A 164 -16.32 12.34 3.77
C ALA A 164 -15.54 11.98 5.07
N ILE A 165 -14.86 10.81 5.11
CA ILE A 165 -14.02 10.38 6.23
C ILE A 165 -12.60 10.98 6.12
N LYS A 166 -12.26 11.60 5.00
CA LYS A 166 -10.96 12.15 4.60
C LYS A 166 -10.31 13.15 5.59
N PRO A 167 -11.02 13.98 6.36
CA PRO A 167 -10.39 15.00 7.21
C PRO A 167 -9.41 14.46 8.24
N LEU A 168 -9.30 13.13 8.40
CA LEU A 168 -8.48 12.49 9.41
C LEU A 168 -7.04 12.17 8.94
N PHE A 169 -6.72 12.28 7.62
CA PHE A 169 -5.42 11.88 7.07
C PHE A 169 -4.75 12.97 6.22
N LEU A 170 -3.40 12.90 6.13
CA LEU A 170 -2.66 13.51 5.03
C LEU A 170 -2.93 12.67 3.76
N ILE A 171 -4.02 12.96 3.05
CA ILE A 171 -4.37 12.29 1.80
C ILE A 171 -3.79 13.10 0.65
N ASN A 172 -2.99 12.46 -0.19
CA ASN A 172 -2.64 13.01 -1.48
C ASN A 172 -3.68 12.53 -2.51
N ASP A 173 -4.53 13.45 -2.97
CA ASP A 173 -5.29 13.26 -4.19
C ASP A 173 -4.30 13.34 -5.36
N TYR A 174 -3.88 12.22 -5.88
CA TYR A 174 -3.37 12.17 -7.23
C TYR A 174 -4.58 12.00 -8.16
N GLN A 175 -5.09 13.11 -8.68
CA GLN A 175 -5.86 13.15 -9.91
C GLN A 175 -4.95 12.89 -11.10
#